data_e5535b69782f7b5d9f09f793f1146585
#
_entry.id   e5535b69782f7b5d9f09f793f1146585
#
_cell.length_a   1.000
_cell.length_b   1.000
_cell.length_c   1.000
_cell.angle_alpha   90.00
_cell.angle_beta   90.00
_cell.angle_gamma   90.00
#
_symmetry.space_group_name_H-M   'P 1'
#
loop_
_entity.id
_entity.type
_entity.pdbx_description
1 polymer ?
#
loop_
_entity_poly.entity_id
_entity_poly.type
_entity_poly.pdbx_seq_one_letter_code
_entity_poly.pdbx_strand_id
1 'polypeptide(L)'
;MKRVLFFFLLILSIHFINAQPLSQRLDALLHEEVLKTSEVGIAVFDLTTGKSVYRYQDDKLYRPASVEKIITSVTALAQLGADYTMDTGLRYRGKIENDTLKGSLYLIGGFDPEFMDEDLDRLVDALASKGIRYVTDTLAADVSMTDSVYWGSGWCWDDTPYSFQPYLSPLMLNRGCVDVSVSPAQKDSLPKVVCTPVSDYYQVHNHGVSRNPQAGKLKITRNWLSNGNIITVSGNVSYPYTEKLNVYTSKDFFFHTFVSRLRSKGIEARTCTYADCPVTADSIVTLYTCLLYTSPSPR
;
A
#
# COMPACT_ATOMS: atom_id res chain seq x y z
N MET A 1 -66.31 31.46 6.71
CA MET A 1 -66.33 29.97 6.79
C MET A 1 -65.51 29.29 5.71
N LYS A 2 -65.56 29.59 4.42
CA LYS A 2 -64.81 28.92 3.36
C LYS A 2 -63.26 29.03 3.50
N ARG A 3 -62.71 30.15 4.00
CA ARG A 3 -61.27 30.33 4.21
C ARG A 3 -60.70 29.53 5.42
N VAL A 4 -61.51 29.32 6.44
CA VAL A 4 -61.12 28.53 7.62
C VAL A 4 -61.11 27.04 7.28
N LEU A 5 -62.06 26.59 6.46
CA LEU A 5 -62.15 25.21 5.98
C LEU A 5 -60.95 24.86 5.07
N PHE A 6 -60.47 25.80 4.25
CA PHE A 6 -59.30 25.60 3.40
C PHE A 6 -58.00 25.50 4.20
N PHE A 7 -57.86 26.26 5.28
CA PHE A 7 -56.72 26.19 6.21
C PHE A 7 -56.74 24.88 6.99
N PHE A 8 -57.91 24.36 7.38
CA PHE A 8 -58.02 23.06 8.04
C PHE A 8 -57.68 21.90 7.11
N LEU A 9 -58.05 21.97 5.83
CA LEU A 9 -57.70 21.00 4.80
C LEU A 9 -56.20 21.04 4.48
N LEU A 10 -55.57 22.23 4.50
CA LEU A 10 -54.12 22.37 4.31
C LEU A 10 -53.32 21.81 5.49
N ILE A 11 -53.82 21.97 6.73
CA ILE A 11 -53.18 21.39 7.94
C ILE A 11 -53.38 19.86 7.98
N LEU A 12 -54.50 19.31 7.48
CA LEU A 12 -54.68 17.87 7.36
C LEU A 12 -53.83 17.24 6.24
N SER A 13 -53.40 17.99 5.24
CA SER A 13 -52.51 17.49 4.17
C SER A 13 -51.03 17.52 4.55
N ILE A 14 -50.64 18.11 5.69
CA ILE A 14 -49.28 18.05 6.24
C ILE A 14 -49.01 16.72 6.99
N HIS A 15 -50.05 15.88 7.11
CA HIS A 15 -49.90 14.61 7.81
C HIS A 15 -49.47 13.49 6.86
N PHE A 16 -48.43 12.87 7.28
CA PHE A 16 -47.88 11.60 6.79
C PHE A 16 -46.95 11.66 5.58
N ILE A 17 -45.86 12.43 5.69
CA ILE A 17 -44.61 11.84 5.22
C ILE A 17 -44.25 10.75 6.25
N ASN A 18 -44.94 9.63 6.18
CA ASN A 18 -44.56 8.43 6.88
C ASN A 18 -43.27 7.94 6.17
N ALA A 19 -42.11 8.39 6.65
CA ALA A 19 -40.89 7.73 6.27
C ALA A 19 -41.05 6.25 6.66
N GLN A 20 -41.07 5.37 5.67
CA GLN A 20 -41.15 3.93 5.92
C GLN A 20 -40.12 3.52 6.97
N PRO A 21 -40.52 2.75 7.98
CA PRO A 21 -39.54 2.22 8.96
C PRO A 21 -38.36 1.58 8.26
N LEU A 22 -37.18 1.74 8.85
CA LEU A 22 -35.95 1.19 8.28
C LEU A 22 -36.07 -0.31 7.95
N SER A 23 -36.74 -1.07 8.81
CA SER A 23 -37.02 -2.50 8.59
C SER A 23 -37.77 -2.77 7.29
N GLN A 24 -38.84 -2.03 7.01
CA GLN A 24 -39.60 -2.21 5.77
C GLN A 24 -38.81 -1.86 4.53
N ARG A 25 -37.94 -0.84 4.61
CA ARG A 25 -37.02 -0.49 3.52
C ARG A 25 -35.99 -1.54 3.27
N LEU A 26 -35.43 -2.15 4.32
CA LEU A 26 -34.48 -3.25 4.22
C LEU A 26 -35.14 -4.52 3.68
N ASP A 27 -36.38 -4.84 4.14
CA ASP A 27 -37.14 -5.96 3.60
C ASP A 27 -37.43 -5.78 2.10
N ALA A 28 -37.76 -4.56 1.67
CA ALA A 28 -37.96 -4.28 0.25
C ALA A 28 -36.71 -4.49 -0.59
N LEU A 29 -35.53 -4.12 -0.08
CA LEU A 29 -34.26 -4.36 -0.77
C LEU A 29 -33.95 -5.84 -0.98
N LEU A 30 -34.34 -6.72 -0.04
CA LEU A 30 -34.13 -8.17 -0.17
C LEU A 30 -34.90 -8.79 -1.34
N HIS A 31 -35.90 -8.10 -1.89
CA HIS A 31 -36.66 -8.54 -3.06
C HIS A 31 -36.06 -8.08 -4.40
N GLU A 32 -35.00 -7.29 -4.39
CA GLU A 32 -34.30 -6.88 -5.63
C GLU A 32 -33.71 -8.09 -6.35
N GLU A 33 -33.77 -8.09 -7.69
CA GLU A 33 -33.36 -9.23 -8.54
C GLU A 33 -31.96 -9.73 -8.23
N VAL A 34 -30.99 -8.81 -8.02
CA VAL A 34 -29.59 -9.18 -7.71
C VAL A 34 -29.46 -9.94 -6.41
N LEU A 35 -30.35 -9.71 -5.44
CA LEU A 35 -30.29 -10.35 -4.13
C LEU A 35 -31.04 -11.70 -4.10
N LYS A 36 -31.89 -11.99 -5.08
CA LYS A 36 -32.60 -13.29 -5.17
C LYS A 36 -31.66 -14.48 -5.39
N THR A 37 -30.51 -14.24 -6.03
CA THR A 37 -29.51 -15.27 -6.34
C THR A 37 -28.24 -15.13 -5.48
N SER A 38 -28.26 -14.21 -4.50
CA SER A 38 -27.13 -13.91 -3.62
C SER A 38 -27.42 -14.40 -2.21
N GLU A 39 -26.34 -14.77 -1.48
CA GLU A 39 -26.42 -14.94 -0.04
C GLU A 39 -26.32 -13.59 0.65
N VAL A 40 -27.27 -13.28 1.52
CA VAL A 40 -27.36 -12.00 2.22
C VAL A 40 -27.54 -12.22 3.71
N GLY A 41 -26.73 -11.55 4.52
CA GLY A 41 -26.91 -11.40 5.96
C GLY A 41 -26.89 -9.93 6.33
N ILE A 42 -27.83 -9.49 7.16
CA ILE A 42 -27.89 -8.09 7.62
C ILE A 42 -28.04 -8.07 9.13
N ALA A 43 -27.18 -7.31 9.81
CA ALA A 43 -27.30 -6.98 11.23
C ALA A 43 -27.11 -5.47 11.40
N VAL A 44 -28.12 -4.79 11.93
CA VAL A 44 -28.08 -3.35 12.22
C VAL A 44 -28.31 -3.14 13.71
N PHE A 45 -27.37 -2.45 14.34
CA PHE A 45 -27.41 -2.10 15.77
C PHE A 45 -27.44 -0.60 15.98
N ASP A 46 -28.22 -0.16 16.94
CA ASP A 46 -28.12 1.18 17.49
C ASP A 46 -27.00 1.21 18.51
N LEU A 47 -25.91 1.91 18.18
CA LEU A 47 -24.73 2.01 19.05
C LEU A 47 -24.99 2.82 20.33
N THR A 48 -26.02 3.69 20.33
CA THR A 48 -26.39 4.49 21.50
C THR A 48 -27.10 3.64 22.55
N THR A 49 -28.01 2.78 22.10
CA THR A 49 -28.81 1.93 23.00
C THR A 49 -28.28 0.51 23.14
N GLY A 50 -27.32 0.10 22.28
CA GLY A 50 -26.80 -1.26 22.20
C GLY A 50 -27.85 -2.30 21.74
N LYS A 51 -28.94 -1.86 21.12
CA LYS A 51 -30.03 -2.74 20.71
C LYS A 51 -29.97 -3.04 19.20
N SER A 52 -30.35 -4.26 18.85
CA SER A 52 -30.56 -4.63 17.45
C SER A 52 -31.77 -3.90 16.90
N VAL A 53 -31.60 -3.24 15.75
CA VAL A 53 -32.66 -2.54 15.01
C VAL A 53 -33.21 -3.43 13.90
N TYR A 54 -32.37 -4.26 13.28
CA TYR A 54 -32.74 -5.17 12.20
C TYR A 54 -31.80 -6.35 12.15
N ARG A 55 -32.34 -7.55 11.87
CA ARG A 55 -31.58 -8.78 11.69
C ARG A 55 -32.21 -9.62 10.59
N TYR A 56 -31.38 -10.12 9.67
CA TYR A 56 -31.78 -11.03 8.62
C TYR A 56 -30.63 -11.98 8.33
N GLN A 57 -30.83 -13.28 8.60
CA GLN A 57 -29.83 -14.36 8.37
C GLN A 57 -28.42 -14.03 8.89
N ASP A 58 -28.32 -13.26 9.95
CA ASP A 58 -27.09 -12.75 10.52
C ASP A 58 -26.31 -13.78 11.39
N ASP A 59 -26.89 -14.95 11.58
CA ASP A 59 -26.30 -16.13 12.24
C ASP A 59 -25.61 -17.11 11.27
N LYS A 60 -25.64 -16.83 9.97
CA LYS A 60 -24.98 -17.66 8.96
C LYS A 60 -23.53 -17.27 8.77
N LEU A 61 -22.72 -18.21 8.29
CA LEU A 61 -21.35 -17.98 7.90
C LEU A 61 -21.28 -17.44 6.46
N TYR A 62 -20.60 -16.34 6.30
CA TYR A 62 -20.37 -15.69 4.99
C TYR A 62 -18.89 -15.56 4.72
N ARG A 63 -18.51 -15.41 3.44
CA ARG A 63 -17.14 -15.06 3.07
C ARG A 63 -16.92 -13.56 3.39
N PRO A 64 -16.04 -13.21 4.35
CA PRO A 64 -15.89 -11.82 4.79
C PRO A 64 -15.19 -10.96 3.74
N ALA A 65 -14.38 -11.55 2.85
CA ALA A 65 -13.50 -10.82 1.97
C ALA A 65 -12.72 -9.73 2.75
N SER A 66 -12.57 -8.52 2.20
CA SER A 66 -11.79 -7.44 2.85
C SER A 66 -12.39 -6.88 4.14
N VAL A 67 -13.65 -7.20 4.49
CA VAL A 67 -14.19 -6.76 5.79
C VAL A 67 -13.54 -7.49 6.98
N GLU A 68 -12.89 -8.64 6.74
CA GLU A 68 -12.05 -9.31 7.73
C GLU A 68 -10.91 -8.41 8.26
N LYS A 69 -10.47 -7.44 7.48
CA LYS A 69 -9.48 -6.44 7.91
C LYS A 69 -9.90 -5.66 9.16
N ILE A 70 -11.23 -5.52 9.39
CA ILE A 70 -11.75 -4.90 10.61
C ILE A 70 -11.33 -5.72 11.84
N ILE A 71 -11.46 -7.04 11.77
CA ILE A 71 -11.07 -7.94 12.87
C ILE A 71 -9.56 -7.85 13.10
N THR A 72 -8.76 -7.93 12.02
CA THR A 72 -7.31 -7.79 12.09
C THR A 72 -6.90 -6.45 12.73
N SER A 73 -7.52 -5.34 12.29
CA SER A 73 -7.20 -4.00 12.79
C SER A 73 -7.58 -3.83 14.26
N VAL A 74 -8.77 -4.30 14.65
CA VAL A 74 -9.21 -4.23 16.07
C VAL A 74 -8.30 -5.08 16.95
N THR A 75 -7.92 -6.27 16.49
CA THR A 75 -7.00 -7.15 17.23
C THR A 75 -5.62 -6.52 17.36
N ALA A 76 -5.08 -5.95 16.28
CA ALA A 76 -3.81 -5.25 16.33
C ALA A 76 -3.85 -4.07 17.32
N LEU A 77 -4.89 -3.25 17.25
CA LEU A 77 -5.07 -2.12 18.18
C LEU A 77 -5.20 -2.59 19.63
N ALA A 78 -5.91 -3.68 19.89
CA ALA A 78 -6.08 -4.22 21.23
C ALA A 78 -4.79 -4.85 21.80
N GLN A 79 -3.96 -5.45 20.96
CA GLN A 79 -2.73 -6.15 21.38
C GLN A 79 -1.51 -5.24 21.40
N LEU A 80 -1.38 -4.34 20.44
CA LEU A 80 -0.20 -3.49 20.27
C LEU A 80 -0.40 -2.08 20.86
N GLY A 81 -1.66 -1.64 20.99
CA GLY A 81 -1.99 -0.28 21.42
C GLY A 81 -2.01 0.73 20.27
N ALA A 82 -2.53 1.92 20.58
CA ALA A 82 -2.67 3.02 19.60
C ALA A 82 -1.33 3.72 19.30
N ASP A 83 -0.35 3.58 20.18
CA ASP A 83 0.97 4.23 20.06
C ASP A 83 2.03 3.33 19.41
N TYR A 84 1.61 2.13 18.97
CA TYR A 84 2.52 1.24 18.24
C TYR A 84 2.99 1.87 16.93
N THR A 85 4.31 1.80 16.68
CA THR A 85 4.94 2.32 15.46
C THR A 85 5.63 1.21 14.67
N MET A 86 5.69 1.39 13.35
CA MET A 86 6.49 0.57 12.45
C MET A 86 7.73 1.38 12.08
N ASP A 87 8.91 0.88 12.48
CA ASP A 87 10.14 1.66 12.48
C ASP A 87 11.13 1.14 11.43
N THR A 88 11.21 1.81 10.29
CA THR A 88 12.27 1.58 9.30
C THR A 88 13.38 2.60 9.49
N GLY A 89 14.63 2.18 9.55
CA GLY A 89 15.68 3.13 9.88
C GLY A 89 17.10 2.67 9.61
N LEU A 90 18.05 3.54 9.99
CA LEU A 90 19.48 3.32 9.88
C LEU A 90 20.13 3.23 11.24
N ARG A 91 20.94 2.21 11.43
CA ARG A 91 21.82 2.03 12.58
C ARG A 91 23.22 1.76 12.12
N TYR A 92 24.20 2.08 12.94
CA TYR A 92 25.58 1.75 12.64
C TYR A 92 26.33 1.24 13.85
N ARG A 93 27.37 0.48 13.58
CA ARG A 93 28.37 0.02 14.55
C ARG A 93 29.73 0.45 14.09
N GLY A 94 30.50 1.08 15.00
CA GLY A 94 31.85 1.57 14.69
C GLY A 94 31.97 3.05 15.03
N LYS A 95 32.93 3.72 14.37
CA LYS A 95 33.24 5.13 14.58
C LYS A 95 33.18 5.90 13.27
N ILE A 96 32.64 7.10 13.32
CA ILE A 96 32.70 8.04 12.19
C ILE A 96 33.93 8.88 12.40
N GLU A 97 34.87 8.81 11.47
CA GLU A 97 36.10 9.59 11.45
C GLU A 97 36.22 10.29 10.09
N ASN A 98 36.23 11.62 10.13
CA ASN A 98 36.11 12.48 8.95
C ASN A 98 34.83 12.15 8.14
N ASP A 99 34.99 11.65 6.90
CA ASP A 99 33.91 11.27 5.99
C ASP A 99 33.68 9.75 5.93
N THR A 100 34.27 9.00 6.85
CA THR A 100 34.30 7.53 6.79
C THR A 100 33.70 6.91 8.04
N LEU A 101 32.71 6.05 7.87
CA LEU A 101 32.26 5.13 8.91
C LEU A 101 33.19 3.92 8.93
N LYS A 102 34.08 3.88 9.93
CA LYS A 102 34.92 2.68 10.23
C LYS A 102 34.10 1.66 10.98
N GLY A 103 33.40 0.81 10.22
CA GLY A 103 32.48 -0.18 10.73
C GLY A 103 31.34 -0.49 9.74
N SER A 104 30.24 -0.98 10.25
CA SER A 104 29.08 -1.42 9.47
C SER A 104 27.88 -0.50 9.64
N LEU A 105 27.12 -0.33 8.56
CA LEU A 105 25.83 0.37 8.50
C LEU A 105 24.73 -0.67 8.30
N TYR A 106 23.63 -0.53 9.03
CA TYR A 106 22.47 -1.42 8.96
C TYR A 106 21.24 -0.63 8.55
N LEU A 107 20.59 -1.09 7.49
CA LEU A 107 19.25 -0.67 7.07
C LEU A 107 18.25 -1.64 7.70
N ILE A 108 17.49 -1.16 8.69
CA ILE A 108 16.53 -1.98 9.45
C ILE A 108 15.16 -1.88 8.82
N GLY A 109 14.56 -3.01 8.44
CA GLY A 109 13.20 -3.07 7.94
C GLY A 109 12.18 -3.15 9.07
N GLY A 110 11.21 -2.23 9.08
CA GLY A 110 10.15 -2.11 10.09
C GLY A 110 8.80 -2.64 9.63
N PHE A 111 8.71 -3.26 8.45
CA PHE A 111 7.45 -3.70 7.85
C PHE A 111 6.43 -2.55 7.65
N ASP A 112 6.94 -1.34 7.40
CA ASP A 112 6.13 -0.15 7.15
C ASP A 112 5.56 -0.15 5.72
N PRO A 113 4.23 -0.35 5.52
CA PRO A 113 3.63 -0.37 4.21
C PRO A 113 3.47 1.03 3.58
N GLU A 114 3.62 2.08 4.37
CA GLU A 114 3.53 3.48 3.91
C GLU A 114 4.91 4.12 3.73
N PHE A 115 5.99 3.33 3.76
CA PHE A 115 7.32 3.81 3.44
C PHE A 115 7.43 4.12 1.94
N MET A 116 7.41 5.40 1.61
CA MET A 116 7.32 5.87 0.24
C MET A 116 8.68 6.38 -0.28
N ASP A 117 8.68 6.86 -1.50
CA ASP A 117 9.87 7.34 -2.22
C ASP A 117 10.58 8.48 -1.48
N GLU A 118 9.80 9.38 -0.90
CA GLU A 118 10.31 10.52 -0.14
C GLU A 118 10.95 10.11 1.20
N ASP A 119 10.50 9.00 1.79
CA ASP A 119 11.08 8.46 3.03
C ASP A 119 12.44 7.84 2.76
N LEU A 120 12.60 7.20 1.58
CA LEU A 120 13.89 6.70 1.14
C LEU A 120 14.90 7.83 0.95
N ASP A 121 14.46 8.95 0.35
CA ASP A 121 15.31 10.14 0.21
C ASP A 121 15.71 10.71 1.58
N ARG A 122 14.81 10.75 2.55
CA ARG A 122 15.12 11.18 3.93
C ARG A 122 16.16 10.29 4.60
N LEU A 123 16.09 8.97 4.39
CA LEU A 123 17.12 8.05 4.89
C LEU A 123 18.49 8.36 4.29
N VAL A 124 18.56 8.55 2.98
CA VAL A 124 19.80 8.88 2.26
C VAL A 124 20.35 10.23 2.72
N ASP A 125 19.48 11.23 2.83
CA ASP A 125 19.87 12.59 3.26
C ASP A 125 20.31 12.62 4.73
N ALA A 126 19.71 11.82 5.60
CA ALA A 126 20.13 11.67 6.98
C ALA A 126 21.59 11.13 7.08
N LEU A 127 21.94 10.16 6.23
CA LEU A 127 23.31 9.65 6.17
C LEU A 127 24.27 10.70 5.57
N ALA A 128 23.88 11.35 4.49
CA ALA A 128 24.67 12.39 3.85
C ALA A 128 24.92 13.59 4.78
N SER A 129 23.95 13.97 5.61
CA SER A 129 24.06 15.07 6.59
C SER A 129 25.09 14.81 7.71
N LYS A 130 25.42 13.54 7.95
CA LYS A 130 26.53 13.15 8.85
C LYS A 130 27.90 13.28 8.20
N GLY A 131 27.97 13.68 6.93
CA GLY A 131 29.21 13.80 6.18
C GLY A 131 29.82 12.48 5.73
N ILE A 132 29.11 11.34 5.93
CA ILE A 132 29.65 10.03 5.59
C ILE A 132 29.68 9.87 4.07
N ARG A 133 30.85 9.48 3.56
CA ARG A 133 31.10 9.17 2.14
C ARG A 133 31.47 7.71 1.92
N TYR A 134 31.97 7.05 2.94
CA TYR A 134 32.43 5.68 2.82
C TYR A 134 32.11 4.84 4.06
N VAL A 135 31.67 3.60 3.85
CA VAL A 135 31.49 2.58 4.88
C VAL A 135 32.51 1.47 4.69
N THR A 136 33.41 1.30 5.66
CA THR A 136 34.60 0.41 5.49
C THR A 136 34.26 -1.07 5.49
N ASP A 137 33.23 -1.47 6.24
CA ASP A 137 32.87 -2.89 6.37
C ASP A 137 31.66 -3.21 5.51
N THR A 138 30.49 -3.27 6.09
CA THR A 138 29.29 -3.75 5.42
C THR A 138 28.14 -2.75 5.52
N LEU A 139 27.44 -2.52 4.44
CA LEU A 139 26.07 -2.05 4.41
C LEU A 139 25.15 -3.29 4.39
N ALA A 140 24.52 -3.57 5.52
CA ALA A 140 23.64 -4.71 5.70
C ALA A 140 22.17 -4.28 5.68
N ALA A 141 21.33 -5.00 4.95
CA ALA A 141 19.87 -4.88 5.06
C ALA A 141 19.36 -5.96 6.02
N ASP A 142 18.70 -5.52 7.09
CA ASP A 142 18.12 -6.38 8.11
C ASP A 142 16.62 -6.57 7.82
N VAL A 143 16.26 -7.81 7.53
CA VAL A 143 14.87 -8.26 7.29
C VAL A 143 14.44 -9.34 8.28
N SER A 144 15.14 -9.45 9.41
CA SER A 144 14.93 -10.49 10.42
C SER A 144 13.61 -10.38 11.20
N MET A 145 12.89 -9.26 11.05
CA MET A 145 11.61 -9.01 11.72
C MET A 145 10.55 -10.06 11.36
N THR A 146 10.61 -10.65 10.18
CA THR A 146 9.70 -11.68 9.69
C THR A 146 10.46 -12.88 9.14
N ASP A 147 9.74 -13.99 8.93
CA ASP A 147 10.29 -15.12 8.18
C ASP A 147 10.50 -14.77 6.69
N SER A 148 11.01 -15.72 5.94
CA SER A 148 11.27 -15.55 4.50
C SER A 148 10.03 -15.78 3.62
N VAL A 149 8.86 -16.01 4.22
CA VAL A 149 7.60 -16.26 3.50
C VAL A 149 6.98 -14.94 3.10
N TYR A 150 7.06 -14.62 1.83
CA TYR A 150 6.55 -13.35 1.29
C TYR A 150 5.09 -13.42 0.80
N TRP A 151 4.46 -14.59 0.78
CA TRP A 151 3.04 -14.74 0.44
C TRP A 151 2.31 -15.55 1.49
N GLY A 152 1.09 -15.13 1.81
CA GLY A 152 0.21 -15.85 2.71
C GLY A 152 -0.28 -17.16 2.10
N SER A 153 -0.60 -18.13 2.97
CA SER A 153 -1.24 -19.38 2.55
C SER A 153 -2.57 -19.09 1.85
N GLY A 154 -2.80 -19.75 0.72
CA GLY A 154 -4.02 -19.58 -0.08
C GLY A 154 -4.03 -18.38 -1.01
N TRP A 155 -2.94 -17.61 -1.11
CA TRP A 155 -2.82 -16.57 -2.13
C TRP A 155 -2.67 -17.20 -3.51
N CYS A 156 -3.40 -16.66 -4.49
CA CYS A 156 -3.37 -17.18 -5.84
C CYS A 156 -2.16 -16.65 -6.61
N TRP A 157 -1.45 -17.55 -7.30
CA TRP A 157 -0.25 -17.20 -8.06
C TRP A 157 -0.53 -16.22 -9.21
N ASP A 158 -1.74 -16.22 -9.75
CA ASP A 158 -2.19 -15.37 -10.86
C ASP A 158 -2.73 -14.01 -10.44
N ASP A 159 -2.75 -13.72 -9.13
CA ASP A 159 -3.00 -12.38 -8.59
C ASP A 159 -1.79 -11.44 -8.75
N THR A 160 -0.63 -11.97 -9.11
CA THR A 160 0.51 -11.16 -9.56
C THR A 160 0.36 -10.87 -11.09
N PRO A 161 0.73 -9.70 -11.62
CA PRO A 161 1.59 -8.67 -11.03
C PRO A 161 0.88 -7.52 -10.29
N TYR A 162 -0.31 -7.72 -9.82
CA TYR A 162 -1.14 -6.64 -9.26
C TYR A 162 -0.68 -6.18 -7.88
N SER A 163 -0.96 -4.92 -7.58
CA SER A 163 -0.49 -4.24 -6.36
C SER A 163 -1.11 -4.77 -5.07
N PHE A 164 -2.25 -5.46 -5.14
CA PHE A 164 -2.89 -6.06 -3.97
C PHE A 164 -2.23 -7.37 -3.50
N GLN A 165 -1.27 -7.89 -4.26
CA GLN A 165 -0.45 -9.04 -3.88
C GLN A 165 1.05 -8.70 -3.94
N PRO A 166 1.57 -7.81 -3.07
CA PRO A 166 2.99 -7.52 -3.02
C PRO A 166 3.78 -8.71 -2.46
N TYR A 167 5.08 -8.74 -2.73
CA TYR A 167 6.00 -9.62 -2.05
C TYR A 167 6.31 -9.04 -0.67
N LEU A 168 5.71 -9.60 0.40
CA LEU A 168 5.82 -9.10 1.76
C LEU A 168 7.26 -9.18 2.27
N SER A 169 7.72 -8.12 2.91
CA SER A 169 9.05 -8.04 3.50
C SER A 169 9.08 -6.91 4.53
N PRO A 170 9.95 -6.96 5.55
CA PRO A 170 10.21 -5.82 6.42
C PRO A 170 10.71 -4.57 5.68
N LEU A 171 11.30 -4.73 4.50
CA LEU A 171 11.71 -3.65 3.60
C LEU A 171 10.74 -3.60 2.40
N MET A 172 9.81 -2.66 2.43
CA MET A 172 8.83 -2.40 1.37
C MET A 172 8.88 -0.93 0.97
N LEU A 173 9.36 -0.64 -0.23
CA LEU A 173 9.31 0.70 -0.83
C LEU A 173 8.04 0.82 -1.66
N ASN A 174 7.28 1.90 -1.47
CA ASN A 174 6.05 2.18 -2.22
C ASN A 174 5.09 0.97 -2.22
N ARG A 175 4.90 0.35 -1.03
CA ARG A 175 4.06 -0.86 -0.84
C ARG A 175 4.54 -2.07 -1.64
N GLY A 176 5.84 -2.16 -1.95
CA GLY A 176 6.40 -3.20 -2.80
C GLY A 176 5.98 -3.10 -4.28
N CYS A 177 5.66 -1.90 -4.75
CA CYS A 177 5.10 -1.64 -6.07
C CYS A 177 5.81 -0.51 -6.82
N VAL A 178 5.58 -0.50 -8.13
CA VAL A 178 5.94 0.61 -9.02
C VAL A 178 4.65 1.17 -9.64
N ASP A 179 4.48 2.49 -9.56
CA ASP A 179 3.43 3.22 -10.25
C ASP A 179 3.89 3.51 -11.68
N VAL A 180 3.22 2.91 -12.65
CA VAL A 180 3.52 3.07 -14.09
C VAL A 180 2.51 4.02 -14.69
N SER A 181 2.88 5.28 -14.84
CA SER A 181 2.05 6.34 -15.42
C SER A 181 2.32 6.48 -16.90
N VAL A 182 1.26 6.42 -17.68
CA VAL A 182 1.32 6.62 -19.14
C VAL A 182 0.50 7.83 -19.54
N SER A 183 0.99 8.60 -20.48
CA SER A 183 0.26 9.75 -21.04
C SER A 183 0.40 9.75 -22.57
N PRO A 184 -0.71 9.99 -23.31
CA PRO A 184 -0.66 10.01 -24.76
C PRO A 184 0.15 11.22 -25.24
N ALA A 185 0.91 11.03 -26.30
CA ALA A 185 1.58 12.07 -27.07
C ALA A 185 0.83 12.36 -28.38
N GLN A 186 1.53 12.66 -29.46
CA GLN A 186 0.92 12.81 -30.78
C GLN A 186 0.32 11.48 -31.25
N LYS A 187 -0.73 11.56 -32.07
CA LYS A 187 -1.35 10.37 -32.66
C LYS A 187 -0.29 9.48 -33.34
N ASP A 188 -0.41 8.17 -33.14
CA ASP A 188 0.47 7.12 -33.71
C ASP A 188 1.93 7.18 -33.20
N SER A 189 2.27 8.05 -32.25
CA SER A 189 3.59 8.08 -31.62
C SER A 189 3.64 7.27 -30.30
N LEU A 190 4.85 7.05 -29.80
CA LEU A 190 5.03 6.43 -28.46
C LEU A 190 4.42 7.33 -27.37
N PRO A 191 3.68 6.78 -26.40
CA PRO A 191 3.25 7.51 -25.22
C PRO A 191 4.44 7.83 -24.31
N LYS A 192 4.29 8.87 -23.48
CA LYS A 192 5.20 9.10 -22.36
C LYS A 192 4.92 8.06 -21.27
N VAL A 193 5.97 7.43 -20.77
CA VAL A 193 5.90 6.51 -19.61
C VAL A 193 6.79 7.04 -18.51
N VAL A 194 6.26 7.10 -17.29
CA VAL A 194 6.98 7.49 -16.07
C VAL A 194 6.71 6.45 -15.01
N CYS A 195 7.77 5.94 -14.38
CA CYS A 195 7.66 4.99 -13.29
C CYS A 195 8.15 5.61 -11.98
N THR A 196 7.44 5.37 -10.90
CA THR A 196 7.76 5.85 -9.55
C THR A 196 7.61 4.70 -8.55
N PRO A 197 8.59 4.47 -7.65
CA PRO A 197 9.91 5.11 -7.53
C PRO A 197 10.81 4.90 -8.74
N VAL A 198 11.67 5.88 -9.05
CA VAL A 198 12.70 5.72 -10.08
C VAL A 198 13.78 4.79 -9.55
N SER A 199 14.05 3.72 -10.30
CA SER A 199 15.07 2.72 -9.94
C SER A 199 15.56 1.99 -11.19
N ASP A 200 16.79 1.53 -11.16
CA ASP A 200 17.39 0.63 -12.15
C ASP A 200 17.16 -0.87 -11.82
N TYR A 201 16.37 -1.16 -10.79
CA TYR A 201 15.95 -2.51 -10.43
C TYR A 201 14.96 -3.11 -11.44
N TYR A 202 14.25 -2.30 -12.18
CA TYR A 202 13.34 -2.71 -13.23
C TYR A 202 13.68 -2.05 -14.57
N GLN A 203 13.22 -2.66 -15.67
CA GLN A 203 13.34 -2.11 -17.01
C GLN A 203 11.95 -1.81 -17.57
N VAL A 204 11.85 -0.81 -18.46
CA VAL A 204 10.58 -0.43 -19.10
C VAL A 204 10.68 -0.61 -20.61
N HIS A 205 9.84 -1.49 -21.15
CA HIS A 205 9.67 -1.69 -22.58
C HIS A 205 8.37 -1.02 -23.02
N ASN A 206 8.48 0.10 -23.70
CA ASN A 206 7.35 0.87 -24.19
C ASN A 206 7.03 0.53 -25.65
N HIS A 207 5.96 -0.24 -25.85
CA HIS A 207 5.36 -0.60 -27.14
C HIS A 207 3.94 -0.01 -27.29
N GLY A 208 3.59 0.99 -26.45
CA GLY A 208 2.31 1.68 -26.53
C GLY A 208 2.21 2.55 -27.78
N VAL A 209 0.99 2.83 -28.20
CA VAL A 209 0.70 3.74 -29.32
C VAL A 209 -0.30 4.78 -28.84
N SER A 210 0.03 6.06 -29.05
CA SER A 210 -0.82 7.15 -28.62
C SER A 210 -2.00 7.34 -29.56
N ARG A 211 -3.23 7.38 -29.02
CA ARG A 211 -4.46 7.77 -29.72
C ARG A 211 -4.74 6.97 -31.01
N ASN A 212 -4.40 5.67 -30.98
CA ASN A 212 -4.66 4.74 -32.08
C ASN A 212 -5.47 3.54 -31.60
N PRO A 213 -6.81 3.53 -31.83
CA PRO A 213 -7.66 2.42 -31.41
C PRO A 213 -7.29 1.05 -32.01
N GLN A 214 -6.66 1.03 -33.18
CA GLN A 214 -6.24 -0.21 -33.87
C GLN A 214 -5.09 -0.91 -33.13
N ALA A 215 -4.37 -0.20 -32.23
CA ALA A 215 -3.33 -0.80 -31.39
C ALA A 215 -3.90 -1.71 -30.28
N GLY A 216 -5.22 -1.82 -30.15
CA GLY A 216 -5.88 -2.65 -29.14
C GLY A 216 -5.97 -1.98 -27.78
N LYS A 217 -6.42 -2.73 -26.77
CA LYS A 217 -6.56 -2.21 -25.40
C LYS A 217 -5.19 -1.93 -24.79
N LEU A 218 -5.11 -0.86 -23.98
CA LEU A 218 -3.95 -0.60 -23.14
C LEU A 218 -3.71 -1.79 -22.21
N LYS A 219 -2.47 -2.26 -22.17
CA LYS A 219 -2.00 -3.28 -21.23
C LYS A 219 -0.68 -2.83 -20.64
N ILE A 220 -0.63 -2.77 -19.33
CA ILE A 220 0.58 -2.49 -18.54
C ILE A 220 0.78 -3.70 -17.61
N THR A 221 1.94 -4.34 -17.72
CA THR A 221 2.24 -5.55 -16.96
C THR A 221 3.75 -5.70 -16.81
N ARG A 222 4.19 -6.67 -16.02
CA ARG A 222 5.59 -7.11 -16.00
C ARG A 222 5.69 -8.59 -16.39
N ASN A 223 6.89 -9.07 -16.65
CA ASN A 223 7.15 -10.48 -16.97
C ASN A 223 7.10 -11.37 -15.70
N TRP A 224 5.96 -11.34 -15.01
CA TRP A 224 5.74 -11.97 -13.71
C TRP A 224 5.84 -13.50 -13.74
N LEU A 225 5.47 -14.16 -14.84
CA LEU A 225 5.57 -15.61 -14.97
C LEU A 225 7.00 -16.14 -14.81
N SER A 226 7.99 -15.33 -15.14
CA SER A 226 9.41 -15.64 -14.97
C SER A 226 10.04 -14.95 -13.75
N ASN A 227 9.23 -14.43 -12.83
CA ASN A 227 9.68 -13.64 -11.69
C ASN A 227 10.59 -12.45 -12.09
N GLY A 228 10.36 -11.88 -13.27
CA GLY A 228 11.17 -10.76 -13.77
C GLY A 228 10.55 -9.40 -13.47
N ASN A 229 11.35 -8.35 -13.60
CA ASN A 229 10.97 -6.96 -13.42
C ASN A 229 11.09 -6.14 -14.71
N ILE A 230 10.78 -6.75 -15.85
CA ILE A 230 10.62 -6.03 -17.11
C ILE A 230 9.15 -5.60 -17.23
N ILE A 231 8.91 -4.31 -17.11
CA ILE A 231 7.60 -3.69 -17.27
C ILE A 231 7.35 -3.45 -18.74
N THR A 232 6.20 -3.90 -19.24
CA THR A 232 5.79 -3.72 -20.63
C THR A 232 4.54 -2.88 -20.70
N VAL A 233 4.58 -1.83 -21.51
CA VAL A 233 3.43 -0.99 -21.89
C VAL A 233 3.09 -1.27 -23.33
N SER A 234 1.85 -1.66 -23.65
CA SER A 234 1.41 -1.95 -25.02
C SER A 234 -0.04 -1.53 -25.23
N GLY A 235 -0.46 -1.44 -26.49
CA GLY A 235 -1.81 -1.05 -26.87
C GLY A 235 -2.01 0.46 -26.92
N ASN A 236 -3.28 0.88 -27.03
CA ASN A 236 -3.67 2.27 -27.26
C ASN A 236 -3.71 3.08 -25.97
N VAL A 237 -2.95 4.16 -25.89
CA VAL A 237 -2.98 5.16 -24.85
C VAL A 237 -3.75 6.37 -25.34
N SER A 238 -5.04 6.48 -24.94
CA SER A 238 -5.92 7.59 -25.37
C SER A 238 -6.01 8.72 -24.35
N TYR A 239 -5.78 8.43 -23.06
CA TYR A 239 -5.83 9.36 -21.93
C TYR A 239 -4.75 8.97 -20.91
N PRO A 240 -4.38 9.89 -19.99
CA PRO A 240 -3.47 9.55 -18.92
C PRO A 240 -4.04 8.43 -18.03
N TYR A 241 -3.20 7.45 -17.70
CA TYR A 241 -3.55 6.33 -16.84
C TYR A 241 -2.36 5.91 -16.00
N THR A 242 -2.60 5.42 -14.81
CA THR A 242 -1.56 4.85 -13.94
C THR A 242 -1.97 3.44 -13.52
N GLU A 243 -1.07 2.49 -13.73
CA GLU A 243 -1.17 1.13 -13.21
C GLU A 243 -0.16 0.93 -12.11
N LYS A 244 -0.56 0.21 -11.04
CA LYS A 244 0.34 -0.19 -9.97
C LYS A 244 0.71 -1.65 -10.12
N LEU A 245 1.99 -1.93 -10.30
CA LEU A 245 2.51 -3.29 -10.42
C LEU A 245 3.39 -3.63 -9.23
N ASN A 246 3.20 -4.81 -8.64
CA ASN A 246 4.15 -5.32 -7.67
C ASN A 246 5.51 -5.59 -8.33
N VAL A 247 6.57 -5.68 -7.54
CA VAL A 247 7.93 -6.04 -8.00
C VAL A 247 8.38 -7.36 -7.37
N TYR A 248 9.21 -8.08 -8.07
CA TYR A 248 9.88 -9.28 -7.58
C TYR A 248 11.34 -8.95 -7.20
N THR A 249 11.74 -8.95 -5.94
CA THR A 249 11.05 -8.97 -4.66
C THR A 249 11.05 -7.58 -4.01
N SER A 250 10.16 -7.33 -3.04
CA SER A 250 10.09 -6.00 -2.38
C SER A 250 11.39 -5.64 -1.67
N LYS A 251 12.01 -6.58 -0.92
CA LYS A 251 13.26 -6.32 -0.20
C LYS A 251 14.42 -5.98 -1.14
N ASP A 252 14.53 -6.69 -2.25
CA ASP A 252 15.58 -6.46 -3.21
C ASP A 252 15.38 -5.13 -3.94
N PHE A 253 14.14 -4.79 -4.28
CA PHE A 253 13.78 -3.50 -4.85
C PHE A 253 14.13 -2.34 -3.90
N PHE A 254 13.76 -2.46 -2.64
CA PHE A 254 14.09 -1.45 -1.63
C PHE A 254 15.61 -1.29 -1.51
N PHE A 255 16.30 -2.38 -1.22
CA PHE A 255 17.74 -2.34 -0.93
C PHE A 255 18.57 -1.88 -2.14
N HIS A 256 18.25 -2.38 -3.32
CA HIS A 256 18.88 -1.96 -4.56
C HIS A 256 18.69 -0.46 -4.82
N THR A 257 17.45 0.04 -4.69
CA THR A 257 17.13 1.45 -4.89
C THR A 257 17.83 2.33 -3.86
N PHE A 258 17.88 1.89 -2.60
CA PHE A 258 18.61 2.59 -1.54
C PHE A 258 20.10 2.70 -1.85
N VAL A 259 20.76 1.59 -2.21
CA VAL A 259 22.19 1.59 -2.57
C VAL A 259 22.45 2.46 -3.80
N SER A 260 21.59 2.42 -4.79
CA SER A 260 21.71 3.26 -6.00
C SER A 260 21.62 4.75 -5.63
N ARG A 261 20.69 5.15 -4.74
CA ARG A 261 20.58 6.53 -4.27
C ARG A 261 21.76 6.98 -3.40
N LEU A 262 22.29 6.10 -2.55
CA LEU A 262 23.53 6.39 -1.81
C LEU A 262 24.68 6.72 -2.77
N ARG A 263 24.86 5.91 -3.81
CA ARG A 263 25.91 6.13 -4.83
C ARG A 263 25.71 7.45 -5.56
N SER A 264 24.46 7.82 -5.89
CA SER A 264 24.17 9.10 -6.55
C SER A 264 24.50 10.32 -5.67
N LYS A 265 24.53 10.16 -4.35
CA LYS A 265 24.98 11.15 -3.36
C LYS A 265 26.49 11.04 -3.05
N GLY A 266 27.22 10.16 -3.73
CA GLY A 266 28.65 9.94 -3.51
C GLY A 266 28.94 9.18 -2.21
N ILE A 267 28.04 8.32 -1.77
CA ILE A 267 28.21 7.47 -0.59
C ILE A 267 28.38 6.04 -1.06
N GLU A 268 29.48 5.41 -0.65
CA GLU A 268 29.83 4.05 -1.04
C GLU A 268 30.03 3.14 0.19
N ALA A 269 29.75 1.87 0.02
CA ALA A 269 30.06 0.83 0.99
C ALA A 269 30.92 -0.24 0.35
N ARG A 270 31.88 -0.77 1.12
CA ARG A 270 32.76 -1.84 0.63
C ARG A 270 31.99 -3.09 0.22
N THR A 271 30.99 -3.46 1.01
CA THR A 271 30.16 -4.64 0.77
C THR A 271 28.70 -4.31 1.07
N CYS A 272 27.78 -4.80 0.23
CA CYS A 272 26.33 -4.73 0.45
C CYS A 272 25.79 -6.15 0.56
N THR A 273 25.01 -6.45 1.61
CA THR A 273 24.48 -7.80 1.87
C THR A 273 23.22 -7.76 2.74
N TYR A 274 22.59 -8.93 2.93
CA TYR A 274 21.58 -9.13 3.96
C TYR A 274 22.22 -9.72 5.20
N ALA A 275 22.00 -9.10 6.35
CA ALA A 275 22.43 -9.62 7.65
C ALA A 275 21.66 -8.93 8.77
N ASP A 276 21.43 -9.68 9.83
CA ASP A 276 20.75 -9.16 11.02
C ASP A 276 21.63 -8.13 11.74
N CYS A 277 20.99 -7.06 12.20
CA CYS A 277 21.64 -6.09 13.07
C CYS A 277 21.86 -6.71 14.46
N PRO A 278 23.06 -6.70 15.03
CA PRO A 278 23.31 -7.26 16.35
C PRO A 278 22.49 -6.53 17.43
N VAL A 279 21.54 -7.21 18.06
CA VAL A 279 20.61 -6.60 19.05
C VAL A 279 21.29 -6.27 20.37
N THR A 280 22.40 -6.94 20.69
CA THR A 280 23.02 -6.93 22.05
C THR A 280 24.25 -6.03 22.20
N ALA A 281 24.54 -5.20 21.19
CA ALA A 281 25.77 -4.42 21.24
C ALA A 281 25.52 -3.03 21.84
N ASP A 282 26.11 -2.73 22.99
CA ASP A 282 26.24 -1.37 23.57
C ASP A 282 26.86 -0.33 22.60
N SER A 283 27.27 -0.80 21.43
CA SER A 283 27.95 -0.05 20.36
C SER A 283 27.09 0.26 19.15
N ILE A 284 25.79 -0.08 19.16
CA ILE A 284 24.87 0.24 18.04
C ILE A 284 24.28 1.62 18.26
N VAL A 285 24.45 2.49 17.27
CA VAL A 285 23.93 3.86 17.30
C VAL A 285 22.81 4.00 16.26
N THR A 286 21.64 4.47 16.69
CA THR A 286 20.57 4.85 15.76
C THR A 286 20.95 6.16 15.09
N LEU A 287 21.00 6.14 13.76
CA LEU A 287 21.31 7.30 12.95
C LEU A 287 20.05 8.04 12.52
N TYR A 288 19.04 7.28 12.13
CA TYR A 288 17.73 7.81 11.69
C TYR A 288 16.65 6.74 11.83
N THR A 289 15.44 7.15 12.16
CA THR A 289 14.26 6.29 12.16
C THR A 289 13.11 7.02 11.46
N CYS A 290 12.50 6.37 10.49
CA CYS A 290 11.22 6.76 9.91
C CYS A 290 10.13 6.04 10.69
N LEU A 291 9.18 6.78 11.23
CA LEU A 291 8.10 6.26 12.07
C LEU A 291 6.78 6.35 11.33
N LEU A 292 6.14 5.22 11.10
CA LEU A 292 4.72 5.20 10.76
C LEU A 292 3.90 5.02 12.05
N TYR A 293 3.11 6.03 12.38
CA TYR A 293 2.12 5.94 13.46
C TYR A 293 0.90 5.17 12.97
N THR A 294 0.55 4.11 13.66
CA THR A 294 -0.64 3.30 13.37
C THR A 294 -1.95 3.98 13.82
N SER A 295 -1.91 5.27 14.15
CA SER A 295 -3.09 6.01 14.60
C SER A 295 -4.19 5.99 13.52
N PRO A 296 -5.37 5.43 13.82
CA PRO A 296 -6.50 5.43 12.91
C PRO A 296 -7.21 6.78 12.94
N SER A 297 -6.51 7.86 12.65
CA SER A 297 -7.20 9.12 12.39
C SER A 297 -7.75 9.09 10.97
N PRO A 298 -9.07 8.99 10.78
CA PRO A 298 -9.63 9.21 9.46
C PRO A 298 -9.38 10.67 9.09
N ARG A 299 -8.59 10.87 8.07
CA ARG A 299 -8.53 12.16 7.38
C ARG A 299 -9.58 12.19 6.28
#